data_8bbaaa9d23945fd596205fa41fc86445
#
_entry.id   8bbaaa9d23945fd596205fa41fc86445
#
_cell.length_a   1.000
_cell.length_b   1.000
_cell.length_c   1.000
_cell.angle_alpha   90.00
_cell.angle_beta   90.00
_cell.angle_gamma   90.00
#
_symmetry.space_group_name_H-M   'P 1'
#
loop_
_entity.id
_entity.type
_entity.pdbx_description
1 polymer ?
#
loop_
_entity_poly.entity_id
_entity_poly.type
_entity_poly.pdbx_seq_one_letter_code
_entity_poly.pdbx_strand_id
1 'polypeptide(L)'
;MSTWLAEVKQEYPDMKMTLPFVPYDYMGNGSSSELQTLKSVPENVQIVMTGGRVWGEVTNNFTTTFTNNVGRGPFMWINWPCSDNSHKHLIMGGNSTFLHGGVDASKIQGIMLNPMQQSEPSKVAIFANASYAWNIWDTDADADQTWEDAFSFVDHNSAVETEASDALRELSKHMINQNMDSRVTELQESVELKEKLNAFKDKLETETVTEADVDDLIQEFQTLQDAAALYKESGNEAIRNQIVYWLDCWKDTTDAAIAYLNGVKSSLNGDVSAVVEYNTEGETAFAQSKTHDFLYVNYQEVAEVGVQHIVPFIKKLAEYVSGKAELALNPDKVIRKYITSRTDTPTGSADNLFDGDDSTSAIYKTPNKITTGTY
;
A
#
# COMPACT_ATOMS: atom_id res chain seq x y z
N MET A 1 -19.19 37.39 8.47
CA MET A 1 -18.08 37.21 7.52
C MET A 1 -18.53 37.41 6.08
N SER A 2 -19.60 36.77 5.60
CA SER A 2 -20.10 36.98 4.22
C SER A 2 -20.42 38.43 3.89
N THR A 3 -21.14 39.13 4.79
CA THR A 3 -21.43 40.56 4.64
C THR A 3 -20.15 41.41 4.59
N TRP A 4 -19.22 41.15 5.52
CA TRP A 4 -17.92 41.81 5.53
C TRP A 4 -17.13 41.58 4.22
N LEU A 5 -17.09 40.34 3.69
CA LEU A 5 -16.46 40.07 2.41
C LEU A 5 -17.11 40.83 1.26
N ALA A 6 -18.43 40.97 1.26
CA ALA A 6 -19.16 41.74 0.27
C ALA A 6 -18.78 43.23 0.34
N GLU A 7 -18.67 43.79 1.54
CA GLU A 7 -18.23 45.17 1.77
C GLU A 7 -16.79 45.40 1.29
N VAL A 8 -15.86 44.50 1.66
CA VAL A 8 -14.45 44.58 1.21
C VAL A 8 -14.36 44.49 -0.30
N LYS A 9 -15.13 43.66 -0.98
CA LYS A 9 -15.14 43.59 -2.45
C LYS A 9 -15.74 44.80 -3.12
N GLN A 10 -16.61 45.55 -2.45
CA GLN A 10 -17.06 46.86 -2.96
C GLN A 10 -15.95 47.89 -2.94
N GLU A 11 -15.15 47.88 -1.88
CA GLU A 11 -14.02 48.79 -1.73
C GLU A 11 -12.81 48.40 -2.61
N TYR A 12 -12.60 47.06 -2.76
CA TYR A 12 -11.51 46.45 -3.54
C TYR A 12 -12.07 45.48 -4.59
N PRO A 13 -12.61 45.96 -5.73
CA PRO A 13 -13.33 45.11 -6.71
C PRO A 13 -12.44 44.01 -7.33
N ASP A 14 -11.15 44.25 -7.45
CA ASP A 14 -10.19 43.27 -8.03
C ASP A 14 -9.72 42.18 -7.05
N MET A 15 -10.16 42.27 -5.79
CA MET A 15 -9.79 41.26 -4.79
C MET A 15 -10.42 39.92 -5.09
N LYS A 16 -9.58 38.91 -5.30
CA LYS A 16 -9.97 37.52 -5.58
C LYS A 16 -10.09 36.69 -4.32
N MET A 17 -10.56 37.24 -3.21
CA MET A 17 -10.77 36.50 -1.97
C MET A 17 -12.14 35.86 -1.95
N THR A 18 -12.19 34.61 -1.49
CA THR A 18 -13.42 33.86 -1.23
C THR A 18 -13.46 33.39 0.22
N LEU A 19 -14.63 33.10 0.73
CA LEU A 19 -14.84 32.50 2.04
C LEU A 19 -15.19 31.02 1.84
N PRO A 20 -14.34 30.08 2.27
CA PRO A 20 -14.71 28.66 2.29
C PRO A 20 -15.62 28.38 3.51
N PHE A 21 -16.61 27.56 3.31
CA PHE A 21 -17.45 26.97 4.36
C PHE A 21 -17.43 25.46 4.25
N VAL A 22 -16.95 24.78 5.28
CA VAL A 22 -16.85 23.32 5.35
C VAL A 22 -17.92 22.80 6.29
N PRO A 23 -19.05 22.26 5.77
CA PRO A 23 -20.13 21.74 6.59
C PRO A 23 -19.80 20.31 7.08
N TYR A 24 -18.98 20.18 8.11
CA TYR A 24 -18.48 18.88 8.60
C TYR A 24 -19.57 17.85 8.89
N ASP A 25 -20.71 18.26 9.42
CA ASP A 25 -21.83 17.36 9.72
C ASP A 25 -22.52 16.81 8.45
N TYR A 26 -22.28 17.46 7.30
CA TYR A 26 -22.89 17.09 6.01
C TYR A 26 -21.85 16.52 5.01
N MET A 27 -20.69 16.14 5.48
CA MET A 27 -19.64 15.56 4.61
C MET A 27 -20.02 14.18 4.08
N GLY A 28 -20.96 13.49 4.75
CA GLY A 28 -21.53 12.25 4.26
C GLY A 28 -22.56 12.49 3.14
N ASN A 29 -23.21 11.43 2.71
CA ASN A 29 -24.37 11.49 1.82
C ASN A 29 -25.56 12.09 2.59
N GLY A 30 -25.48 13.39 2.89
CA GLY A 30 -26.56 14.10 3.56
C GLY A 30 -27.87 13.80 2.86
N SER A 31 -28.96 13.64 3.61
CA SER A 31 -30.30 13.55 3.03
C SER A 31 -30.54 14.77 2.14
N SER A 32 -31.40 14.63 1.14
CA SER A 32 -31.73 15.76 0.26
C SER A 32 -32.20 17.00 1.05
N SER A 33 -32.80 16.82 2.22
CA SER A 33 -33.22 17.92 3.11
C SER A 33 -32.02 18.61 3.77
N GLU A 34 -30.98 17.87 4.16
CA GLU A 34 -29.75 18.43 4.75
C GLU A 34 -28.97 19.23 3.70
N LEU A 35 -28.77 18.66 2.50
CA LEU A 35 -28.15 19.35 1.38
C LEU A 35 -28.92 20.63 0.99
N GLN A 36 -30.25 20.59 1.00
CA GLN A 36 -31.08 21.77 0.72
C GLN A 36 -30.87 22.90 1.73
N THR A 37 -30.51 22.59 2.97
CA THR A 37 -30.17 23.60 3.97
C THR A 37 -28.98 24.45 3.51
N LEU A 38 -28.03 23.86 2.79
CA LEU A 38 -26.86 24.55 2.25
C LEU A 38 -27.22 25.57 1.16
N LYS A 39 -28.43 25.53 0.59
CA LYS A 39 -28.93 26.53 -0.34
C LYS A 39 -28.98 27.94 0.24
N SER A 40 -29.12 28.04 1.56
CA SER A 40 -29.14 29.33 2.28
C SER A 40 -27.78 29.97 2.45
N VAL A 41 -26.69 29.22 2.15
CA VAL A 41 -25.33 29.76 2.22
C VAL A 41 -25.17 30.84 1.12
N PRO A 42 -24.71 32.07 1.47
CA PRO A 42 -24.54 33.16 0.52
C PRO A 42 -23.66 32.77 -0.69
N GLU A 43 -23.95 33.32 -1.86
CA GLU A 43 -23.26 32.98 -3.12
C GLU A 43 -21.78 33.33 -3.11
N ASN A 44 -21.37 34.35 -2.35
CA ASN A 44 -19.96 34.73 -2.18
C ASN A 44 -19.18 33.81 -1.21
N VAL A 45 -19.82 32.76 -0.70
CA VAL A 45 -19.21 31.73 0.16
C VAL A 45 -19.14 30.43 -0.62
N GLN A 46 -17.97 29.86 -0.76
CA GLN A 46 -17.78 28.55 -1.38
C GLN A 46 -18.12 27.44 -0.40
N ILE A 47 -18.91 26.48 -0.83
CA ILE A 47 -19.24 25.30 -0.02
C ILE A 47 -18.25 24.22 -0.37
N VAL A 48 -17.41 23.87 0.62
CA VAL A 48 -16.33 22.90 0.48
C VAL A 48 -16.81 21.52 0.92
N MET A 49 -16.68 20.53 0.05
CA MET A 49 -17.11 19.15 0.30
C MET A 49 -16.03 18.16 -0.04
N THR A 50 -15.97 17.04 0.68
CA THR A 50 -14.96 16.00 0.49
C THR A 50 -15.43 14.85 -0.40
N GLY A 51 -16.59 14.92 -1.03
CA GLY A 51 -17.10 13.89 -1.94
C GLY A 51 -18.00 12.86 -1.27
N GLY A 52 -18.72 13.24 -0.23
CA GLY A 52 -19.71 12.38 0.44
C GLY A 52 -19.19 11.54 1.61
N ARG A 53 -17.90 11.56 1.84
CA ARG A 53 -17.20 10.95 2.98
C ARG A 53 -15.86 11.68 3.20
N VAL A 54 -15.16 11.44 4.30
CA VAL A 54 -13.91 12.13 4.61
C VAL A 54 -12.87 11.91 3.51
N TRP A 55 -12.64 10.65 3.13
CA TRP A 55 -11.85 10.27 1.96
C TRP A 55 -12.77 10.01 0.77
N GLY A 56 -13.46 11.06 0.32
CA GLY A 56 -14.39 10.98 -0.78
C GLY A 56 -13.71 11.21 -2.14
N GLU A 57 -14.51 11.03 -3.16
CA GLU A 57 -14.11 10.97 -4.55
C GLU A 57 -14.80 12.09 -5.34
N VAL A 58 -14.19 12.52 -6.42
CA VAL A 58 -14.83 13.41 -7.40
C VAL A 58 -15.60 12.54 -8.38
N THR A 59 -16.89 12.36 -8.16
CA THR A 59 -17.77 11.58 -9.03
C THR A 59 -18.89 12.40 -9.62
N ASN A 60 -19.36 12.02 -10.81
CA ASN A 60 -20.51 12.68 -11.44
C ASN A 60 -21.79 12.51 -10.60
N ASN A 61 -21.94 11.39 -9.91
CA ASN A 61 -23.07 11.15 -9.02
C ASN A 61 -23.09 12.14 -7.85
N PHE A 62 -21.96 12.31 -7.15
CA PHE A 62 -21.86 13.23 -6.02
C PHE A 62 -22.08 14.69 -6.47
N THR A 63 -21.34 15.15 -7.47
CA THR A 63 -21.39 16.55 -7.94
C THR A 63 -22.77 16.92 -8.49
N THR A 64 -23.43 16.00 -9.21
CA THR A 64 -24.80 16.20 -9.73
C THR A 64 -25.82 16.22 -8.60
N THR A 65 -25.77 15.28 -7.66
CA THR A 65 -26.68 15.23 -6.51
C THR A 65 -26.53 16.49 -5.65
N PHE A 66 -25.31 16.89 -5.37
CA PHE A 66 -25.01 18.10 -4.61
C PHE A 66 -25.59 19.33 -5.34
N THR A 67 -25.24 19.52 -6.62
CA THR A 67 -25.70 20.66 -7.41
C THR A 67 -27.21 20.76 -7.51
N ASN A 68 -27.91 19.66 -7.72
CA ASN A 68 -29.37 19.62 -7.80
C ASN A 68 -30.04 20.03 -6.48
N ASN A 69 -29.46 19.68 -5.35
CA ASN A 69 -30.00 20.01 -4.04
C ASN A 69 -29.61 21.41 -3.56
N VAL A 70 -28.39 21.84 -3.81
CA VAL A 70 -27.84 23.11 -3.32
C VAL A 70 -28.05 24.27 -4.30
N GLY A 71 -28.16 23.97 -5.60
CA GLY A 71 -28.34 24.97 -6.66
C GLY A 71 -27.02 25.48 -7.26
N ARG A 72 -25.89 24.98 -6.79
CA ARG A 72 -24.53 25.25 -7.32
C ARG A 72 -23.61 24.10 -6.99
N GLY A 73 -22.50 23.94 -7.74
CA GLY A 73 -21.51 22.90 -7.53
C GLY A 73 -20.73 23.06 -6.20
N PRO A 74 -20.15 22.00 -5.67
CA PRO A 74 -19.23 22.05 -4.54
C PRO A 74 -17.86 22.60 -4.97
N PHE A 75 -17.13 23.14 -4.01
CA PHE A 75 -15.67 23.21 -4.08
C PHE A 75 -15.12 21.96 -3.44
N MET A 76 -14.39 21.11 -4.20
CA MET A 76 -13.96 19.82 -3.75
C MET A 76 -12.70 19.93 -2.89
N TRP A 77 -12.70 19.31 -1.72
CA TRP A 77 -11.53 19.06 -0.89
C TRP A 77 -11.19 17.58 -0.96
N ILE A 78 -10.09 17.25 -1.58
CA ILE A 78 -9.66 15.87 -1.79
C ILE A 78 -8.60 15.51 -0.74
N ASN A 79 -8.96 14.59 0.17
CA ASN A 79 -8.06 14.03 1.17
C ASN A 79 -7.17 12.93 0.55
N TRP A 80 -6.46 13.29 -0.52
CA TRP A 80 -5.54 12.44 -1.24
C TRP A 80 -4.45 13.32 -1.86
N PRO A 81 -3.19 12.96 -1.68
CA PRO A 81 -2.60 11.79 -1.03
C PRO A 81 -2.36 12.00 0.49
N CYS A 82 -3.35 12.39 1.24
CA CYS A 82 -3.25 12.62 2.68
C CYS A 82 -2.82 11.34 3.41
N SER A 83 -1.79 11.44 4.25
CA SER A 83 -1.24 10.32 5.02
C SER A 83 -1.52 10.39 6.53
N ASP A 84 -2.47 11.22 6.96
CA ASP A 84 -2.75 11.49 8.38
C ASP A 84 -3.07 10.24 9.21
N ASN A 85 -3.67 9.22 8.60
CA ASN A 85 -3.99 7.95 9.25
C ASN A 85 -3.10 6.80 8.76
N SER A 86 -2.07 7.10 7.97
CA SER A 86 -1.18 6.13 7.35
C SER A 86 0.25 6.67 7.26
N HIS A 87 0.73 7.23 8.39
CA HIS A 87 1.97 8.02 8.47
C HIS A 87 3.19 7.28 7.93
N LYS A 88 3.20 5.96 8.08
CA LYS A 88 4.31 5.09 7.70
C LYS A 88 4.44 4.87 6.20
N HIS A 89 3.38 5.18 5.44
CA HIS A 89 3.30 4.89 4.02
C HIS A 89 3.46 6.16 3.18
N LEU A 90 4.09 6.03 2.03
CA LEU A 90 3.94 6.99 0.94
C LEU A 90 2.74 6.58 0.09
N ILE A 91 2.00 7.58 -0.40
CA ILE A 91 0.81 7.38 -1.23
C ILE A 91 1.12 7.94 -2.62
N MET A 92 1.69 7.08 -3.45
CA MET A 92 2.27 7.43 -4.75
C MET A 92 1.37 7.11 -5.94
N GLY A 93 0.10 6.77 -5.68
CA GLY A 93 -0.88 6.44 -6.71
C GLY A 93 -2.31 6.54 -6.19
N GLY A 94 -3.28 6.03 -6.95
CA GLY A 94 -4.69 6.10 -6.60
C GLY A 94 -5.48 7.15 -7.37
N ASN A 95 -4.95 7.64 -8.50
CA ASN A 95 -5.59 8.69 -9.31
C ASN A 95 -7.04 8.35 -9.66
N SER A 96 -7.28 7.17 -10.25
CA SER A 96 -8.61 6.70 -10.68
C SER A 96 -9.56 6.40 -9.51
N THR A 97 -9.04 6.23 -8.28
CA THR A 97 -9.86 6.04 -7.08
C THR A 97 -10.48 7.37 -6.63
N PHE A 98 -9.78 8.49 -6.76
CA PHE A 98 -10.23 9.79 -6.25
C PHE A 98 -10.78 10.72 -7.31
N LEU A 99 -10.31 10.63 -8.54
CA LEU A 99 -10.65 11.51 -9.64
C LEU A 99 -11.24 10.69 -10.79
N HIS A 100 -12.56 10.69 -10.91
CA HIS A 100 -13.24 9.91 -11.94
C HIS A 100 -13.43 10.69 -13.24
N GLY A 101 -13.33 9.99 -14.37
CA GLY A 101 -13.65 10.54 -15.68
C GLY A 101 -15.15 10.81 -15.89
N GLY A 102 -15.47 11.60 -16.91
CA GLY A 102 -16.84 11.89 -17.30
C GLY A 102 -17.65 12.74 -16.32
N VAL A 103 -17.00 13.45 -15.41
CA VAL A 103 -17.64 14.38 -14.49
C VAL A 103 -17.96 15.69 -15.21
N ASP A 104 -19.18 16.21 -15.03
CA ASP A 104 -19.59 17.49 -15.61
C ASP A 104 -18.86 18.66 -14.90
N ALA A 105 -17.90 19.25 -15.60
CA ALA A 105 -17.10 20.36 -15.09
C ALA A 105 -17.93 21.57 -14.61
N SER A 106 -19.12 21.79 -15.17
CA SER A 106 -20.02 22.88 -14.75
C SER A 106 -20.58 22.70 -13.34
N LYS A 107 -20.44 21.49 -12.78
CA LYS A 107 -20.91 21.11 -11.45
C LYS A 107 -19.81 21.07 -10.39
N ILE A 108 -18.62 21.62 -10.70
CA ILE A 108 -17.49 21.76 -9.78
C ILE A 108 -17.06 23.21 -9.80
N GLN A 109 -16.90 23.83 -8.61
CA GLN A 109 -16.39 25.22 -8.51
C GLN A 109 -14.87 25.30 -8.41
N GLY A 110 -14.22 24.24 -8.02
CA GLY A 110 -12.78 24.14 -7.87
C GLY A 110 -12.39 22.92 -7.06
N ILE A 111 -11.08 22.70 -6.96
CA ILE A 111 -10.47 21.58 -6.24
C ILE A 111 -9.36 22.10 -5.34
N MET A 112 -9.29 21.61 -4.12
CA MET A 112 -8.14 21.75 -3.23
C MET A 112 -7.70 20.38 -2.72
N LEU A 113 -6.45 20.27 -2.36
CA LEU A 113 -5.82 19.02 -1.94
C LEU A 113 -5.37 19.09 -0.49
N ASN A 114 -5.40 17.95 0.18
CA ASN A 114 -4.71 17.69 1.42
C ASN A 114 -3.64 16.62 1.15
N PRO A 115 -2.37 17.02 0.91
CA PRO A 115 -1.29 16.11 0.54
C PRO A 115 -0.61 15.49 1.76
N MET A 116 0.37 14.59 1.51
CA MET A 116 1.25 14.03 2.54
C MET A 116 2.12 15.11 3.19
N GLN A 117 2.69 14.81 4.39
CA GLN A 117 3.76 15.60 4.99
C GLN A 117 4.97 15.73 4.04
N GLN A 118 5.27 14.67 3.30
CA GLN A 118 6.34 14.65 2.30
C GLN A 118 5.87 15.39 1.04
N SER A 119 6.20 16.67 0.97
CA SER A 119 5.70 17.57 -0.08
C SER A 119 6.20 17.21 -1.48
N GLU A 120 7.44 16.78 -1.60
CA GLU A 120 8.03 16.48 -2.90
C GLU A 120 7.41 15.22 -3.56
N PRO A 121 7.31 14.06 -2.90
CA PRO A 121 6.63 12.92 -3.49
C PRO A 121 5.12 13.14 -3.66
N SER A 122 4.49 14.04 -2.89
CA SER A 122 3.10 14.46 -3.11
C SER A 122 2.85 15.06 -4.49
N LYS A 123 3.90 15.53 -5.17
CA LYS A 123 3.79 16.12 -6.51
C LYS A 123 3.23 15.15 -7.55
N VAL A 124 3.35 13.84 -7.36
CA VAL A 124 2.71 12.84 -8.24
C VAL A 124 1.20 13.03 -8.24
N ALA A 125 0.58 13.10 -7.07
CA ALA A 125 -0.85 13.35 -6.95
C ALA A 125 -1.23 14.80 -7.31
N ILE A 126 -0.38 15.77 -7.00
CA ILE A 126 -0.58 17.19 -7.38
C ILE A 126 -0.61 17.33 -8.90
N PHE A 127 0.27 16.62 -9.62
CA PHE A 127 0.29 16.60 -11.08
C PHE A 127 -1.05 16.08 -11.64
N ALA A 128 -1.54 14.96 -11.10
CA ALA A 128 -2.83 14.39 -11.49
C ALA A 128 -3.99 15.37 -11.24
N ASN A 129 -4.03 15.99 -10.07
CA ASN A 129 -5.07 16.96 -9.73
C ASN A 129 -4.99 18.23 -10.60
N ALA A 130 -3.80 18.70 -10.93
CA ALA A 130 -3.62 19.84 -11.82
C ALA A 130 -4.10 19.53 -13.25
N SER A 131 -3.74 18.34 -13.78
CA SER A 131 -4.24 17.84 -15.05
C SER A 131 -5.77 17.76 -15.07
N TYR A 132 -6.35 17.14 -14.06
CA TYR A 132 -7.79 17.00 -13.90
C TYR A 132 -8.52 18.33 -13.77
N ALA A 133 -7.99 19.27 -12.99
CA ALA A 133 -8.57 20.61 -12.83
C ALA A 133 -8.46 21.47 -14.10
N TRP A 134 -7.43 21.23 -14.92
CA TRP A 134 -7.26 21.92 -16.20
C TRP A 134 -8.30 21.43 -17.22
N ASN A 135 -8.50 20.12 -17.29
CA ASN A 135 -9.49 19.48 -18.15
C ASN A 135 -9.97 18.19 -17.49
N ILE A 136 -11.22 18.16 -17.05
CA ILE A 136 -11.81 16.95 -16.47
C ILE A 136 -11.65 15.79 -17.47
N TRP A 137 -11.14 14.69 -17.00
CA TRP A 137 -10.88 13.50 -17.83
C TRP A 137 -12.17 12.92 -18.41
N ASP A 138 -12.10 12.42 -19.62
CA ASP A 138 -13.24 11.77 -20.28
C ASP A 138 -13.53 10.40 -19.65
N THR A 139 -12.49 9.65 -19.28
CA THR A 139 -12.56 8.31 -18.72
C THR A 139 -11.55 8.11 -17.58
N ASP A 140 -11.72 7.04 -16.82
CA ASP A 140 -10.76 6.67 -15.77
C ASP A 140 -9.41 6.20 -16.35
N ALA A 141 -9.34 5.81 -17.62
CA ALA A 141 -8.07 5.51 -18.30
C ALA A 141 -7.14 6.73 -18.42
N ASP A 142 -7.69 7.95 -18.45
CA ASP A 142 -6.90 9.18 -18.44
C ASP A 142 -6.18 9.36 -17.09
N ALA A 143 -6.74 8.80 -16.02
CA ALA A 143 -6.09 8.79 -14.72
C ALA A 143 -4.81 7.94 -14.72
N ASP A 144 -4.86 6.77 -15.35
CA ASP A 144 -3.72 5.85 -15.46
C ASP A 144 -2.62 6.47 -16.32
N GLN A 145 -2.98 7.05 -17.46
CA GLN A 145 -2.01 7.74 -18.32
C GLN A 145 -1.37 8.94 -17.59
N THR A 146 -2.17 9.72 -16.88
CA THR A 146 -1.67 10.86 -16.09
C THR A 146 -0.74 10.40 -14.97
N TRP A 147 -0.97 9.22 -14.39
CA TRP A 147 -0.09 8.64 -13.40
C TRP A 147 1.27 8.25 -14.01
N GLU A 148 1.25 7.57 -15.16
CA GLU A 148 2.47 7.22 -15.90
C GLU A 148 3.31 8.48 -16.25
N ASP A 149 2.66 9.52 -16.78
CA ASP A 149 3.33 10.75 -17.20
C ASP A 149 3.90 11.55 -16.01
N ALA A 150 3.35 11.42 -14.81
CA ALA A 150 3.71 12.25 -13.66
C ALA A 150 5.18 12.12 -13.28
N PHE A 151 5.77 10.93 -13.37
CA PHE A 151 7.08 10.65 -12.78
C PHE A 151 8.22 11.41 -13.46
N SER A 152 8.24 11.49 -14.78
CA SER A 152 9.25 12.27 -15.51
C SER A 152 9.12 13.77 -15.24
N PHE A 153 7.89 14.30 -15.17
CA PHE A 153 7.66 15.71 -14.82
C PHE A 153 8.04 16.02 -13.37
N VAL A 154 7.71 15.14 -12.45
CA VAL A 154 7.98 15.34 -11.00
C VAL A 154 9.46 15.20 -10.70
N ASP A 155 10.15 14.23 -11.33
CA ASP A 155 11.57 14.02 -11.11
C ASP A 155 12.44 15.12 -11.76
N HIS A 156 12.20 15.48 -13.03
CA HIS A 156 13.10 16.40 -13.73
C HIS A 156 12.41 17.39 -14.68
N ASN A 157 11.11 17.65 -14.47
CA ASN A 157 10.32 18.65 -15.20
C ASN A 157 10.38 18.50 -16.74
N SER A 158 10.30 17.28 -17.23
CA SER A 158 10.34 16.95 -18.66
C SER A 158 9.38 15.80 -18.96
N ALA A 159 8.89 15.73 -20.20
CA ALA A 159 8.14 14.59 -20.69
C ALA A 159 9.04 13.41 -21.13
N VAL A 160 10.35 13.59 -21.09
CA VAL A 160 11.30 12.54 -21.48
C VAL A 160 11.60 11.69 -20.25
N GLU A 161 11.26 10.42 -20.32
CA GLU A 161 11.58 9.46 -19.24
C GLU A 161 13.09 9.28 -19.07
N THR A 162 13.50 9.01 -17.83
CA THR A 162 14.86 8.66 -17.45
C THR A 162 14.85 7.42 -16.59
N GLU A 163 16.00 6.74 -16.48
CA GLU A 163 16.12 5.58 -15.59
C GLU A 163 15.70 5.90 -14.16
N ALA A 164 15.95 7.13 -13.67
CA ALA A 164 15.54 7.57 -12.35
C ALA A 164 14.01 7.74 -12.24
N SER A 165 13.36 8.37 -13.22
CA SER A 165 11.90 8.50 -13.23
C SER A 165 11.20 7.14 -13.32
N ASP A 166 11.75 6.23 -14.12
CA ASP A 166 11.25 4.86 -14.25
C ASP A 166 11.41 4.07 -12.95
N ALA A 167 12.56 4.21 -12.28
CA ALA A 167 12.79 3.60 -10.98
C ALA A 167 11.80 4.10 -9.92
N LEU A 168 11.54 5.41 -9.88
CA LEU A 168 10.53 5.96 -8.95
C LEU A 168 9.13 5.44 -9.27
N ARG A 169 8.77 5.38 -10.55
CA ARG A 169 7.48 4.82 -11.00
C ARG A 169 7.35 3.36 -10.59
N GLU A 170 8.38 2.54 -10.80
CA GLU A 170 8.36 1.12 -10.43
C GLU A 170 8.13 0.93 -8.93
N LEU A 171 8.88 1.62 -8.08
CA LEU A 171 8.68 1.58 -6.63
C LEU A 171 7.28 2.07 -6.22
N SER A 172 6.76 3.08 -6.93
CA SER A 172 5.47 3.70 -6.61
C SER A 172 4.28 2.78 -6.84
N LYS A 173 4.37 1.77 -7.72
CA LYS A 173 3.36 0.71 -7.88
C LYS A 173 3.07 -0.04 -6.58
N HIS A 174 4.03 -0.04 -5.66
CA HIS A 174 4.00 -0.77 -4.39
C HIS A 174 3.93 0.15 -3.16
N MET A 175 3.64 1.43 -3.37
CA MET A 175 3.49 2.46 -2.34
C MET A 175 2.21 3.26 -2.60
N ILE A 176 1.06 2.62 -2.54
CA ILE A 176 -0.25 3.23 -2.83
C ILE A 176 -1.22 3.02 -1.67
N ASN A 177 -1.15 1.86 -1.00
CA ASN A 177 -2.11 1.48 0.01
C ASN A 177 -2.01 2.39 1.24
N GLN A 178 -3.13 2.98 1.61
CA GLN A 178 -3.21 3.85 2.78
C GLN A 178 -3.42 3.08 4.07
N ASN A 179 -3.83 1.82 4.04
CA ASN A 179 -4.18 1.01 5.22
C ASN A 179 -5.10 1.74 6.22
N MET A 180 -5.91 2.67 5.73
CA MET A 180 -6.61 3.61 6.59
C MET A 180 -7.94 3.08 7.05
N ASP A 181 -8.82 2.81 6.46
CA ASP A 181 -10.19 2.46 6.86
C ASP A 181 -10.70 1.40 5.87
N SER A 182 -11.53 0.52 6.35
CA SER A 182 -12.28 -0.40 5.47
C SER A 182 -13.01 0.29 4.30
N ARG A 183 -13.16 1.60 4.37
CA ARG A 183 -13.76 2.44 3.33
C ARG A 183 -12.78 2.91 2.24
N VAL A 184 -11.47 2.68 2.40
CA VAL A 184 -10.43 2.98 1.38
C VAL A 184 -9.70 1.69 0.98
N THR A 185 -10.38 0.57 1.08
CA THR A 185 -9.87 -0.76 0.67
C THR A 185 -9.64 -0.88 -0.83
N GLU A 186 -10.11 0.10 -1.60
CA GLU A 186 -10.02 0.11 -3.06
C GLU A 186 -8.66 0.59 -3.57
N LEU A 187 -7.85 1.25 -2.73
CA LEU A 187 -6.48 1.61 -3.07
C LEU A 187 -5.60 0.37 -3.12
N GLN A 188 -5.47 -0.19 -4.30
CA GLN A 188 -4.65 -1.37 -4.54
C GLN A 188 -3.23 -0.98 -4.92
N GLU A 189 -2.26 -1.67 -4.32
CA GLU A 189 -0.87 -1.63 -4.73
C GLU A 189 -0.42 -2.99 -5.27
N SER A 190 0.71 -3.02 -5.95
CA SER A 190 1.32 -4.27 -6.45
C SER A 190 0.37 -5.11 -7.31
N VAL A 191 -0.50 -4.49 -8.12
CA VAL A 191 -1.61 -5.17 -8.81
C VAL A 191 -1.12 -6.33 -9.67
N GLU A 192 -0.04 -6.13 -10.43
CA GLU A 192 0.55 -7.17 -11.28
C GLU A 192 1.30 -8.21 -10.45
N LEU A 193 2.14 -7.76 -9.51
CA LEU A 193 2.96 -8.63 -8.67
C LEU A 193 2.10 -9.51 -7.74
N LYS A 194 0.97 -9.00 -7.25
CA LYS A 194 0.02 -9.71 -6.40
C LYS A 194 -0.37 -11.08 -6.95
N GLU A 195 -0.64 -11.17 -8.25
CA GLU A 195 -1.03 -12.44 -8.88
C GLU A 195 0.12 -13.45 -8.86
N LYS A 196 1.35 -13.02 -9.13
CA LYS A 196 2.55 -13.86 -9.02
C LYS A 196 2.77 -14.33 -7.59
N LEU A 197 2.67 -13.42 -6.61
CA LEU A 197 2.82 -13.75 -5.18
C LEU A 197 1.78 -14.76 -4.70
N ASN A 198 0.53 -14.62 -5.12
CA ASN A 198 -0.54 -15.55 -4.76
C ASN A 198 -0.32 -16.92 -5.40
N ALA A 199 -0.01 -16.96 -6.68
CA ALA A 199 0.28 -18.23 -7.37
C ALA A 199 1.46 -18.98 -6.73
N PHE A 200 2.50 -18.25 -6.31
CA PHE A 200 3.63 -18.85 -5.61
C PHE A 200 3.25 -19.40 -4.22
N LYS A 201 2.43 -18.67 -3.45
CA LYS A 201 1.92 -19.16 -2.16
C LYS A 201 1.13 -20.46 -2.31
N ASP A 202 0.26 -20.56 -3.30
CA ASP A 202 -0.52 -21.76 -3.59
C ASP A 202 0.41 -22.95 -3.93
N LYS A 203 1.47 -22.69 -4.70
CA LYS A 203 2.49 -23.70 -5.00
C LYS A 203 3.29 -24.13 -3.76
N LEU A 204 3.61 -23.20 -2.84
CA LEU A 204 4.25 -23.54 -1.57
C LEU A 204 3.37 -24.48 -0.72
N GLU A 205 2.07 -24.18 -0.65
CA GLU A 205 1.11 -24.98 0.13
C GLU A 205 0.88 -26.39 -0.47
N THR A 206 0.98 -26.51 -1.78
CA THR A 206 0.82 -27.78 -2.50
C THR A 206 2.14 -28.50 -2.76
N GLU A 207 3.27 -27.98 -2.29
CA GLU A 207 4.63 -28.49 -2.50
C GLU A 207 4.97 -28.70 -3.99
N THR A 208 4.49 -27.81 -4.86
CA THR A 208 4.69 -27.85 -6.31
C THR A 208 5.58 -26.73 -6.85
N VAL A 209 6.24 -25.97 -5.96
CA VAL A 209 7.19 -24.93 -6.33
C VAL A 209 8.37 -25.53 -7.09
N THR A 210 8.81 -24.88 -8.15
CA THR A 210 10.00 -25.22 -8.92
C THR A 210 11.08 -24.15 -8.75
N GLU A 211 12.33 -24.47 -9.08
CA GLU A 211 13.41 -23.48 -9.09
C GLU A 211 13.11 -22.30 -10.03
N ALA A 212 12.48 -22.56 -11.18
CA ALA A 212 12.10 -21.51 -12.12
C ALA A 212 11.07 -20.54 -11.52
N ASP A 213 10.14 -21.01 -10.71
CA ASP A 213 9.19 -20.14 -9.99
C ASP A 213 9.92 -19.24 -8.98
N VAL A 214 10.95 -19.81 -8.31
CA VAL A 214 11.77 -19.05 -7.36
C VAL A 214 12.59 -17.99 -8.09
N ASP A 215 13.24 -18.37 -9.19
CA ASP A 215 14.09 -17.47 -9.96
C ASP A 215 13.30 -16.30 -10.57
N ASP A 216 12.06 -16.55 -11.03
CA ASP A 216 11.16 -15.47 -11.53
C ASP A 216 10.87 -14.44 -10.43
N LEU A 217 10.55 -14.87 -9.21
CA LEU A 217 10.30 -13.93 -8.11
C LEU A 217 11.58 -13.26 -7.59
N ILE A 218 12.71 -13.95 -7.57
CA ILE A 218 14.00 -13.30 -7.26
C ILE A 218 14.25 -12.15 -8.22
N GLN A 219 14.00 -12.35 -9.51
CA GLN A 219 14.18 -11.28 -10.52
C GLN A 219 13.24 -10.09 -10.27
N GLU A 220 11.98 -10.32 -9.90
CA GLU A 220 11.04 -9.24 -9.53
C GLU A 220 11.58 -8.43 -8.35
N PHE A 221 11.99 -9.09 -7.27
CA PHE A 221 12.54 -8.39 -6.10
C PHE A 221 13.88 -7.72 -6.37
N GLN A 222 14.72 -8.30 -7.25
CA GLN A 222 15.95 -7.66 -7.70
C GLN A 222 15.67 -6.38 -8.48
N THR A 223 14.64 -6.37 -9.33
CA THR A 223 14.20 -5.17 -10.05
C THR A 223 13.81 -4.04 -9.08
N LEU A 224 13.06 -4.36 -8.02
CA LEU A 224 12.69 -3.38 -6.99
C LEU A 224 13.91 -2.90 -6.18
N GLN A 225 14.83 -3.80 -5.87
CA GLN A 225 16.09 -3.46 -5.17
C GLN A 225 16.94 -2.51 -6.00
N ASP A 226 17.12 -2.83 -7.29
CA ASP A 226 17.91 -2.02 -8.22
C ASP A 226 17.24 -0.65 -8.44
N ALA A 227 15.92 -0.60 -8.53
CA ALA A 227 15.17 0.66 -8.63
C ALA A 227 15.38 1.54 -7.39
N ALA A 228 15.32 0.97 -6.18
CA ALA A 228 15.56 1.71 -4.95
C ALA A 228 17.01 2.24 -4.87
N ALA A 229 17.99 1.42 -5.23
CA ALA A 229 19.40 1.82 -5.27
C ALA A 229 19.64 2.92 -6.31
N LEU A 230 19.15 2.74 -7.52
CA LEU A 230 19.28 3.71 -8.62
C LEU A 230 18.64 5.05 -8.26
N TYR A 231 17.41 5.03 -7.75
CA TYR A 231 16.75 6.28 -7.37
C TYR A 231 17.45 6.99 -6.21
N LYS A 232 17.95 6.23 -5.25
CA LYS A 232 18.76 6.77 -4.13
C LYS A 232 20.04 7.44 -4.60
N GLU A 233 20.64 6.98 -5.69
CA GLU A 233 21.85 7.55 -6.25
C GLU A 233 21.57 8.73 -7.19
N SER A 234 20.64 8.58 -8.15
CA SER A 234 20.49 9.44 -9.31
C SER A 234 19.17 10.20 -9.42
N GLY A 235 18.16 9.90 -8.58
CA GLY A 235 16.87 10.57 -8.60
C GLY A 235 16.93 12.04 -8.16
N ASN A 236 15.83 12.76 -8.31
CA ASN A 236 15.70 14.14 -7.88
C ASN A 236 16.11 14.32 -6.41
N GLU A 237 17.04 15.25 -6.13
CA GLU A 237 17.60 15.43 -4.79
C GLU A 237 16.54 15.79 -3.74
N ALA A 238 15.59 16.65 -4.08
CA ALA A 238 14.55 17.08 -3.14
C ALA A 238 13.60 15.92 -2.76
N ILE A 239 13.24 15.08 -3.75
CA ILE A 239 12.43 13.89 -3.52
C ILE A 239 13.21 12.86 -2.71
N ARG A 240 14.45 12.53 -3.14
CA ARG A 240 15.32 11.57 -2.44
C ARG A 240 15.47 11.89 -0.96
N ASN A 241 15.72 13.15 -0.63
CA ASN A 241 15.91 13.60 0.75
C ASN A 241 14.66 13.38 1.61
N GLN A 242 13.47 13.42 1.03
CA GLN A 242 12.21 13.19 1.74
C GLN A 242 11.82 11.71 1.84
N ILE A 243 12.27 10.86 0.90
CA ILE A 243 11.87 9.44 0.85
C ILE A 243 13.02 8.46 1.16
N VAL A 244 14.18 8.94 1.59
CA VAL A 244 15.36 8.11 1.84
C VAL A 244 15.07 6.93 2.77
N TYR A 245 14.25 7.12 3.78
CA TYR A 245 13.86 6.07 4.73
C TYR A 245 13.07 4.94 4.08
N TRP A 246 12.20 5.27 3.11
CA TRP A 246 11.48 4.28 2.31
C TRP A 246 12.39 3.57 1.32
N LEU A 247 13.38 4.27 0.73
CA LEU A 247 14.36 3.64 -0.15
C LEU A 247 15.23 2.64 0.61
N ASP A 248 15.64 2.96 1.85
CA ASP A 248 16.35 2.04 2.72
C ASP A 248 15.47 0.87 3.19
N CYS A 249 14.21 1.13 3.50
CA CYS A 249 13.22 0.10 3.81
C CYS A 249 13.01 -0.85 2.61
N TRP A 250 12.99 -0.32 1.37
CA TRP A 250 12.91 -1.14 0.15
C TRP A 250 14.09 -2.10 0.05
N LYS A 251 15.32 -1.58 0.22
CA LYS A 251 16.52 -2.41 0.18
C LYS A 251 16.40 -3.60 1.13
N ASP A 252 16.12 -3.36 2.39
CA ASP A 252 16.08 -4.43 3.39
C ASP A 252 14.85 -5.35 3.23
N THR A 253 13.74 -4.83 2.71
CA THR A 253 12.55 -5.63 2.40
C THR A 253 12.82 -6.58 1.24
N THR A 254 13.50 -6.12 0.20
CA THR A 254 13.88 -6.97 -0.95
C THR A 254 15.00 -7.95 -0.59
N ASP A 255 15.99 -7.54 0.22
CA ASP A 255 16.98 -8.46 0.77
C ASP A 255 16.33 -9.62 1.51
N ALA A 256 15.33 -9.33 2.36
CA ALA A 256 14.61 -10.37 3.08
C ALA A 256 13.84 -11.32 2.14
N ALA A 257 13.14 -10.77 1.14
CA ALA A 257 12.42 -11.57 0.16
C ALA A 257 13.35 -12.50 -0.63
N ILE A 258 14.47 -11.96 -1.13
CA ILE A 258 15.47 -12.72 -1.90
C ILE A 258 16.13 -13.80 -1.04
N ALA A 259 16.50 -13.47 0.22
CA ALA A 259 17.07 -14.45 1.13
C ALA A 259 16.10 -15.61 1.39
N TYR A 260 14.86 -15.34 1.73
CA TYR A 260 13.86 -16.41 1.94
C TYR A 260 13.56 -17.21 0.65
N LEU A 261 13.52 -16.59 -0.51
CA LEU A 261 13.36 -17.28 -1.79
C LEU A 261 14.55 -18.22 -2.06
N ASN A 262 15.78 -17.79 -1.79
CA ASN A 262 16.97 -18.65 -1.84
C ASN A 262 16.90 -19.78 -0.82
N GLY A 263 16.33 -19.55 0.37
CA GLY A 263 16.02 -20.60 1.35
C GLY A 263 15.03 -21.62 0.82
N VAL A 264 13.98 -21.20 0.10
CA VAL A 264 13.07 -22.11 -0.61
C VAL A 264 13.82 -22.94 -1.65
N LYS A 265 14.64 -22.30 -2.50
CA LYS A 265 15.45 -22.96 -3.52
C LYS A 265 16.40 -24.00 -2.93
N SER A 266 17.08 -23.65 -1.84
CA SER A 266 17.97 -24.55 -1.12
C SER A 266 17.21 -25.75 -0.53
N SER A 267 16.00 -25.52 -0.03
CA SER A 267 15.13 -26.61 0.45
C SER A 267 14.73 -27.58 -0.65
N LEU A 268 14.45 -27.09 -1.87
CA LEU A 268 14.17 -27.93 -3.04
C LEU A 268 15.37 -28.81 -3.41
N ASN A 269 16.57 -28.30 -3.23
CA ASN A 269 17.81 -28.99 -3.53
C ASN A 269 18.34 -29.88 -2.38
N GLY A 270 17.66 -29.88 -1.24
CA GLY A 270 18.07 -30.63 -0.06
C GLY A 270 19.32 -30.06 0.64
N ASP A 271 19.68 -28.81 0.37
CA ASP A 271 20.81 -28.14 1.03
C ASP A 271 20.39 -27.52 2.37
N VAL A 272 20.40 -28.37 3.39
CA VAL A 272 19.99 -28.03 4.76
C VAL A 272 20.81 -26.88 5.35
N SER A 273 22.11 -26.82 5.07
CA SER A 273 23.00 -25.76 5.59
C SER A 273 22.62 -24.40 5.04
N ALA A 274 22.39 -24.33 3.73
CA ALA A 274 21.98 -23.11 3.06
C ALA A 274 20.59 -22.65 3.48
N VAL A 275 19.64 -23.56 3.76
CA VAL A 275 18.33 -23.21 4.31
C VAL A 275 18.45 -22.48 5.64
N VAL A 276 19.31 -22.95 6.55
CA VAL A 276 19.54 -22.30 7.87
C VAL A 276 20.19 -20.94 7.71
N GLU A 277 21.16 -20.81 6.81
CA GLU A 277 21.86 -19.56 6.51
C GLU A 277 20.87 -18.52 5.96
N TYR A 278 20.12 -18.84 4.89
CA TYR A 278 19.15 -17.96 4.29
C TYR A 278 17.97 -17.61 5.21
N ASN A 279 17.57 -18.52 6.11
CA ASN A 279 16.60 -18.18 7.14
C ASN A 279 17.12 -17.05 8.04
N THR A 280 18.39 -17.16 8.49
CA THR A 280 19.00 -16.14 9.35
C THR A 280 19.20 -14.81 8.64
N GLU A 281 19.61 -14.84 7.37
CA GLU A 281 19.72 -13.64 6.53
C GLU A 281 18.37 -12.96 6.35
N GLY A 282 17.33 -13.73 6.00
CA GLY A 282 15.98 -13.24 5.82
C GLY A 282 15.39 -12.62 7.10
N GLU A 283 15.57 -13.27 8.26
CA GLU A 283 15.16 -12.74 9.56
C GLU A 283 15.86 -11.41 9.87
N THR A 284 17.17 -11.35 9.61
CA THR A 284 17.99 -10.16 9.87
C THR A 284 17.55 -9.00 8.99
N ALA A 285 17.44 -9.21 7.68
CA ALA A 285 17.02 -8.19 6.73
C ALA A 285 15.58 -7.73 7.00
N PHE A 286 14.65 -8.66 7.31
CA PHE A 286 13.28 -8.30 7.62
C PHE A 286 13.16 -7.52 8.94
N ALA A 287 13.99 -7.82 9.93
CA ALA A 287 14.07 -7.02 11.16
C ALA A 287 14.63 -5.62 10.87
N GLN A 288 15.68 -5.54 10.05
CA GLN A 288 16.31 -4.27 9.65
C GLN A 288 15.32 -3.37 8.90
N SER A 289 14.46 -3.92 8.03
CA SER A 289 13.45 -3.15 7.30
C SER A 289 12.43 -2.42 8.20
N LYS A 290 12.40 -2.71 9.50
CA LYS A 290 11.52 -2.07 10.50
C LYS A 290 12.22 -1.01 11.36
N THR A 291 13.44 -0.59 10.99
CA THR A 291 14.27 0.33 11.78
C THR A 291 14.51 1.68 11.09
N HIS A 292 13.89 1.93 9.95
CA HIS A 292 14.07 3.18 9.19
C HIS A 292 13.14 4.27 9.74
N ASP A 293 13.54 4.84 10.88
CA ASP A 293 12.78 5.87 11.59
C ASP A 293 12.90 7.23 10.90
N PHE A 294 11.78 7.92 10.77
CA PHE A 294 11.72 9.29 10.30
C PHE A 294 10.87 10.17 11.23
N LEU A 295 11.07 11.48 11.17
CA LEU A 295 10.30 12.42 11.97
C LEU A 295 8.97 12.72 11.27
N TYR A 296 7.85 12.32 11.89
CA TYR A 296 6.51 12.74 11.49
C TYR A 296 6.00 13.79 12.46
N VAL A 297 5.83 15.03 11.97
CA VAL A 297 5.46 16.21 12.79
C VAL A 297 6.40 16.41 13.99
N ASN A 298 6.19 15.72 15.12
CA ASN A 298 6.98 15.85 16.34
C ASN A 298 7.26 14.52 17.07
N TYR A 299 7.07 13.39 16.38
CA TYR A 299 7.38 12.06 16.90
C TYR A 299 7.98 11.16 15.78
N GLN A 300 8.60 10.06 16.20
CA GLN A 300 9.22 9.12 15.28
C GLN A 300 8.19 8.13 14.75
N GLU A 301 8.22 7.90 13.45
CA GLU A 301 7.52 6.84 12.75
C GLU A 301 8.51 6.00 11.96
N VAL A 302 8.11 4.78 11.59
CA VAL A 302 8.93 3.85 10.81
C VAL A 302 8.40 3.78 9.38
N ALA A 303 9.27 3.92 8.40
CA ALA A 303 8.90 3.76 7.00
C ALA A 303 8.47 2.32 6.71
N GLU A 304 7.38 2.15 5.96
CA GLU A 304 6.85 0.85 5.52
C GLU A 304 6.58 0.86 4.02
N VAL A 305 6.92 -0.24 3.34
CA VAL A 305 6.72 -0.44 1.89
C VAL A 305 6.06 -1.79 1.62
N GLY A 306 5.32 -1.91 0.51
CA GLY A 306 4.72 -3.16 0.06
C GLY A 306 3.78 -3.82 1.06
N VAL A 307 3.07 -3.03 1.86
CA VAL A 307 2.34 -3.49 3.06
C VAL A 307 1.15 -4.36 2.73
N GLN A 308 0.54 -4.18 1.56
CA GLN A 308 -0.68 -4.89 1.20
C GLN A 308 -0.40 -6.32 0.74
N HIS A 309 0.66 -6.56 -0.02
CA HIS A 309 0.93 -7.85 -0.65
C HIS A 309 2.34 -8.39 -0.42
N ILE A 310 3.38 -7.53 -0.51
CA ILE A 310 4.78 -7.96 -0.40
C ILE A 310 5.10 -8.40 1.03
N VAL A 311 4.82 -7.57 2.02
CA VAL A 311 5.11 -7.91 3.43
C VAL A 311 4.37 -9.18 3.90
N PRO A 312 3.06 -9.37 3.61
CA PRO A 312 2.40 -10.64 3.90
C PRO A 312 3.01 -11.85 3.18
N PHE A 313 3.49 -11.67 1.95
CA PHE A 313 4.19 -12.71 1.21
C PHE A 313 5.53 -13.09 1.88
N ILE A 314 6.35 -12.11 2.25
CA ILE A 314 7.61 -12.34 2.97
C ILE A 314 7.37 -13.10 4.28
N LYS A 315 6.32 -12.75 5.04
CA LYS A 315 5.95 -13.48 6.26
C LYS A 315 5.62 -14.94 5.97
N LYS A 316 4.95 -15.20 4.85
CA LYS A 316 4.63 -16.60 4.45
C LYS A 316 5.88 -17.38 4.04
N LEU A 317 6.81 -16.73 3.33
CA LEU A 317 8.12 -17.30 3.03
C LEU A 317 8.90 -17.61 4.32
N ALA A 318 8.93 -16.66 5.26
CA ALA A 318 9.60 -16.83 6.55
C ALA A 318 9.05 -18.03 7.33
N GLU A 319 7.71 -18.20 7.38
CA GLU A 319 7.09 -19.37 8.01
C GLU A 319 7.55 -20.68 7.36
N TYR A 320 7.59 -20.73 6.04
CA TYR A 320 8.02 -21.92 5.30
C TYR A 320 9.49 -22.23 5.55
N VAL A 321 10.40 -21.26 5.34
CA VAL A 321 11.85 -21.46 5.45
C VAL A 321 12.26 -21.74 6.89
N SER A 322 11.69 -21.03 7.85
CA SER A 322 11.93 -21.27 9.29
C SER A 322 11.49 -22.67 9.71
N GLY A 323 10.33 -23.16 9.20
CA GLY A 323 9.91 -24.52 9.43
C GLY A 323 10.86 -25.57 8.87
N LYS A 324 11.41 -25.35 7.68
CA LYS A 324 12.44 -26.23 7.08
C LYS A 324 13.77 -26.15 7.85
N ALA A 325 14.20 -24.98 8.27
CA ALA A 325 15.42 -24.78 9.09
C ALA A 325 15.26 -25.44 10.49
N GLU A 326 14.10 -25.29 11.14
CA GLU A 326 13.83 -25.95 12.44
C GLU A 326 13.85 -27.47 12.32
N LEU A 327 13.25 -28.03 11.25
CA LEU A 327 13.30 -29.46 10.97
C LEU A 327 14.72 -29.96 10.74
N ALA A 328 15.55 -29.16 10.06
CA ALA A 328 16.94 -29.46 9.79
C ALA A 328 17.80 -29.51 11.06
N LEU A 329 17.61 -28.53 11.95
CA LEU A 329 18.42 -28.39 13.17
C LEU A 329 17.93 -29.29 14.31
N ASN A 330 16.62 -29.56 14.39
CA ASN A 330 15.99 -30.26 15.49
C ASN A 330 14.81 -31.12 15.00
N PRO A 331 15.05 -32.16 14.24
CA PRO A 331 13.98 -32.99 13.67
C PRO A 331 13.04 -33.60 14.74
N ASP A 332 13.59 -34.02 15.85
CA ASP A 332 12.80 -34.58 16.96
C ASP A 332 11.86 -33.54 17.61
N LYS A 333 12.32 -32.31 17.71
CA LYS A 333 11.53 -31.20 18.26
C LYS A 333 10.33 -30.85 17.38
N VAL A 334 10.49 -30.88 16.06
CA VAL A 334 9.41 -30.64 15.10
C VAL A 334 8.38 -31.76 15.15
N ILE A 335 8.81 -32.98 15.21
CA ILE A 335 7.93 -34.13 15.35
C ILE A 335 7.12 -34.05 16.66
N ARG A 336 7.77 -33.73 17.79
CA ARG A 336 7.07 -33.48 19.07
C ARG A 336 6.02 -32.40 18.97
N LYS A 337 6.34 -31.25 18.37
CA LYS A 337 5.42 -30.12 18.18
C LYS A 337 4.19 -30.55 17.37
N TYR A 338 4.40 -31.33 16.29
CA TYR A 338 3.33 -31.86 15.47
C TYR A 338 2.41 -32.79 16.29
N ILE A 339 2.97 -33.73 17.05
CA ILE A 339 2.22 -34.69 17.85
C ILE A 339 1.45 -33.98 18.97
N THR A 340 2.04 -33.03 19.64
CA THR A 340 1.39 -32.25 20.72
C THR A 340 0.31 -31.29 20.20
N SER A 341 0.30 -30.95 18.93
CA SER A 341 -0.76 -30.16 18.31
C SER A 341 -1.99 -30.98 17.89
N ARG A 342 -1.94 -32.31 17.93
CA ARG A 342 -3.09 -33.15 17.62
C ARG A 342 -4.18 -32.99 18.66
N THR A 343 -5.41 -33.05 18.21
CA THR A 343 -6.61 -32.97 19.06
C THR A 343 -7.05 -34.34 19.60
N ASP A 344 -6.53 -35.43 19.01
CA ASP A 344 -6.80 -36.79 19.44
C ASP A 344 -5.77 -37.26 20.50
N THR A 345 -6.25 -37.94 21.53
CA THR A 345 -5.40 -38.45 22.59
C THR A 345 -4.93 -39.85 22.22
N PRO A 346 -3.61 -40.15 22.25
CA PRO A 346 -3.12 -41.50 21.98
C PRO A 346 -3.47 -42.45 23.12
N THR A 347 -3.49 -43.76 22.81
CA THR A 347 -3.36 -44.78 23.82
C THR A 347 -1.89 -44.88 24.21
N GLY A 348 -1.55 -44.72 25.46
CA GLY A 348 -0.20 -44.41 25.93
C GLY A 348 0.06 -42.88 25.98
N SER A 349 1.28 -42.49 26.30
CA SER A 349 1.67 -41.08 26.28
C SER A 349 2.32 -40.69 24.95
N ALA A 350 2.11 -39.46 24.47
CA ALA A 350 2.85 -38.93 23.33
C ALA A 350 4.37 -38.90 23.57
N ASP A 351 4.78 -38.77 24.84
CA ASP A 351 6.19 -38.77 25.23
C ASP A 351 6.86 -40.14 25.03
N ASN A 352 6.11 -41.25 24.96
CA ASN A 352 6.64 -42.57 24.68
C ASN A 352 7.31 -42.70 23.29
N LEU A 353 7.10 -41.72 22.41
CA LEU A 353 7.79 -41.68 21.11
C LEU A 353 9.22 -41.15 21.21
N PHE A 354 9.60 -40.62 22.37
CA PHE A 354 10.86 -39.87 22.56
C PHE A 354 11.60 -40.25 23.87
N ASP A 355 11.14 -41.29 24.57
CA ASP A 355 11.71 -41.71 25.84
C ASP A 355 12.92 -42.65 25.69
N GLY A 356 13.22 -43.10 24.46
CA GLY A 356 14.30 -44.01 24.16
C GLY A 356 14.04 -45.46 24.54
N ASP A 357 12.79 -45.82 24.88
CA ASP A 357 12.37 -47.14 25.27
C ASP A 357 11.48 -47.77 24.19
N ASP A 358 12.03 -48.70 23.42
CA ASP A 358 11.32 -49.40 22.33
C ASP A 358 10.14 -50.28 22.83
N SER A 359 10.00 -50.48 24.12
CA SER A 359 8.88 -51.20 24.71
C SER A 359 7.64 -50.34 24.97
N THR A 360 7.77 -49.04 24.90
CA THR A 360 6.69 -48.07 25.06
C THR A 360 6.12 -47.65 23.71
N SER A 361 4.87 -47.15 23.68
CA SER A 361 4.26 -46.68 22.42
C SER A 361 3.20 -45.62 22.67
N ALA A 362 2.97 -44.81 21.65
CA ALA A 362 1.83 -43.89 21.53
C ALA A 362 0.99 -44.31 20.31
N ILE A 363 -0.23 -44.82 20.54
CA ILE A 363 -1.11 -45.28 19.48
C ILE A 363 -2.23 -44.30 19.25
N TYR A 364 -2.21 -43.64 18.12
CA TYR A 364 -3.26 -42.69 17.67
C TYR A 364 -4.32 -43.45 16.86
N LYS A 365 -5.57 -43.40 17.27
CA LYS A 365 -6.70 -44.07 16.61
C LYS A 365 -7.24 -43.35 15.39
N THR A 366 -6.45 -42.57 14.73
CA THR A 366 -6.92 -41.75 13.61
C THR A 366 -7.06 -42.63 12.36
N PRO A 367 -8.20 -42.61 11.67
CA PRO A 367 -8.38 -43.35 10.43
C PRO A 367 -7.66 -42.71 9.23
N ASN A 368 -6.97 -41.61 9.43
CA ASN A 368 -6.32 -40.90 8.37
C ASN A 368 -5.07 -41.61 7.89
N LYS A 369 -5.01 -41.88 6.60
CA LYS A 369 -3.77 -42.29 5.94
C LYS A 369 -2.66 -41.34 6.31
N ILE A 370 -1.61 -41.82 6.90
CA ILE A 370 -0.34 -41.11 6.97
C ILE A 370 0.14 -41.00 5.53
N THR A 371 0.12 -39.81 4.97
CA THR A 371 0.71 -39.54 3.66
C THR A 371 2.20 -39.25 3.85
N THR A 372 3.03 -39.75 2.94
CA THR A 372 4.46 -39.40 2.86
C THR A 372 4.59 -37.89 2.86
N GLY A 373 5.23 -37.32 3.86
CA GLY A 373 5.30 -35.88 4.07
C GLY A 373 4.72 -35.38 5.41
N THR A 374 4.15 -36.29 6.19
CA THR A 374 3.58 -36.00 7.51
C THR A 374 4.52 -36.37 8.68
N TYR A 375 5.78 -36.62 8.39
CA TYR A 375 6.83 -36.91 9.38
C TYR A 375 7.94 -35.90 9.29
#